data_50e34a9382b096a3a7ca6ca829f6458e
#
_entry.id   50e34a9382b096a3a7ca6ca829f6458e
#
_cell.length_a   1.000
_cell.length_b   1.000
_cell.length_c   1.000
_cell.angle_alpha   90.00
_cell.angle_beta   90.00
_cell.angle_gamma   90.00
#
_symmetry.space_group_name_H-M   'P 1'
#
loop_
_entity.id
_entity.type
_entity.pdbx_description
1 polymer ?
#
loop_
_entity_poly.entity_id
_entity_poly.type
_entity_poly.pdbx_seq_one_letter_code
_entity_poly.pdbx_strand_id
1 'polypeptide(L)'
;MNRTVIVTGGSRGIGYSVAAGFAAAGDRVLITGRHREPVEAAAAALGPSVMAAVCDASDPAEVEALQAALPATVDVLVNNAGGNTDFDRPEARDLKELAASWRVNLDANLLSAVLMTAAVDPRLASGGTVISIGSIAADKGAGAYGAAKAGLASWNAGLAAELGPRDLTANVIAPGYIERTEFFRGRLTDRRRDNLITATANGRPGTPEDIAGTVLFLASPAARHITGQVIAVNGGAWTTR
;
A
#
# COMPACT_ATOMS: atom_id res chain seq x y z
N MET A 1 -19.41 15.17 -2.65
CA MET A 1 -18.21 16.03 -2.60
C MET A 1 -17.06 15.20 -3.16
N ASN A 2 -16.25 15.75 -4.05
CA ASN A 2 -15.11 15.03 -4.60
C ASN A 2 -14.01 15.02 -3.54
N ARG A 3 -13.68 13.85 -3.01
CA ARG A 3 -12.59 13.66 -2.03
C ARG A 3 -11.25 13.91 -2.69
N THR A 4 -10.26 14.25 -1.88
CA THR A 4 -8.86 14.30 -2.28
C THR A 4 -8.15 13.07 -1.73
N VAL A 5 -7.58 12.27 -2.62
CA VAL A 5 -6.98 10.96 -2.33
C VAL A 5 -5.51 10.97 -2.73
N ILE A 6 -4.65 10.43 -1.88
CA ILE A 6 -3.25 10.18 -2.21
C ILE A 6 -3.00 8.67 -2.22
N VAL A 7 -2.39 8.16 -3.30
CA VAL A 7 -2.02 6.75 -3.42
C VAL A 7 -0.53 6.64 -3.72
N THR A 8 0.25 6.13 -2.78
CA THR A 8 1.68 5.88 -3.02
C THR A 8 1.87 4.61 -3.85
N GLY A 9 2.84 4.63 -4.79
CA GLY A 9 3.04 3.49 -5.69
C GLY A 9 1.86 3.27 -6.65
N GLY A 10 1.22 4.35 -7.11
CA GLY A 10 0.00 4.33 -7.92
C GLY A 10 0.19 4.04 -9.41
N SER A 11 1.42 3.81 -9.87
CA SER A 11 1.69 3.65 -11.31
C SER A 11 1.33 2.28 -11.89
N ARG A 12 1.08 1.25 -11.07
CA ARG A 12 0.79 -0.11 -11.51
C ARG A 12 0.15 -0.97 -10.42
N GLY A 13 -0.31 -2.17 -10.81
CA GLY A 13 -0.82 -3.20 -9.91
C GLY A 13 -1.92 -2.70 -8.98
N ILE A 14 -1.83 -3.02 -7.69
CA ILE A 14 -2.83 -2.65 -6.68
C ILE A 14 -3.03 -1.14 -6.62
N GLY A 15 -1.94 -0.36 -6.54
CA GLY A 15 -2.02 1.09 -6.44
C GLY A 15 -2.72 1.74 -7.62
N TYR A 16 -2.46 1.26 -8.84
CA TYR A 16 -3.15 1.73 -10.04
C TYR A 16 -4.66 1.43 -9.99
N SER A 17 -5.02 0.20 -9.61
CA SER A 17 -6.43 -0.20 -9.50
C SER A 17 -7.17 0.59 -8.41
N VAL A 18 -6.51 0.89 -7.30
CA VAL A 18 -7.04 1.77 -6.25
C VAL A 18 -7.27 3.18 -6.78
N ALA A 19 -6.26 3.76 -7.45
CA ALA A 19 -6.37 5.10 -8.04
C ALA A 19 -7.50 5.16 -9.08
N ALA A 20 -7.62 4.13 -9.94
CA ALA A 20 -8.70 3.99 -10.91
C ALA A 20 -10.08 3.96 -10.26
N GLY A 21 -10.22 3.21 -9.15
CA GLY A 21 -11.49 3.13 -8.42
C GLY A 21 -11.92 4.48 -7.84
N PHE A 22 -11.00 5.24 -7.25
CA PHE A 22 -11.30 6.59 -6.74
C PHE A 22 -11.59 7.58 -7.87
N ALA A 23 -10.81 7.55 -8.96
CA ALA A 23 -11.05 8.41 -10.12
C ALA A 23 -12.43 8.15 -10.75
N ALA A 24 -12.82 6.87 -10.88
CA ALA A 24 -14.15 6.47 -11.37
C ALA A 24 -15.29 6.91 -10.43
N ALA A 25 -15.02 7.02 -9.12
CA ALA A 25 -15.96 7.57 -8.14
C ALA A 25 -16.06 9.11 -8.18
N GLY A 26 -15.28 9.77 -9.03
CA GLY A 26 -15.24 11.23 -9.19
C GLY A 26 -14.33 11.94 -8.20
N ASP A 27 -13.45 11.24 -7.51
CA ASP A 27 -12.49 11.81 -6.58
C ASP A 27 -11.27 12.40 -7.33
N ARG A 28 -10.59 13.37 -6.71
CA ARG A 28 -9.29 13.86 -7.16
C ARG A 28 -8.20 13.00 -6.56
N VAL A 29 -7.33 12.45 -7.40
CA VAL A 29 -6.30 11.50 -6.97
C VAL A 29 -4.91 12.04 -7.28
N LEU A 30 -4.03 12.03 -6.29
CA LEU A 30 -2.59 12.20 -6.49
C LEU A 30 -1.93 10.82 -6.36
N ILE A 31 -1.30 10.35 -7.42
CA ILE A 31 -0.50 9.14 -7.38
C ILE A 31 0.99 9.49 -7.29
N THR A 32 1.75 8.72 -6.49
CA THR A 32 3.20 8.87 -6.46
C THR A 32 3.91 7.62 -6.97
N GLY A 33 5.14 7.79 -7.44
CA GLY A 33 6.01 6.71 -7.87
C GLY A 33 7.44 7.21 -8.07
N ARG A 34 8.42 6.31 -7.96
CA ARG A 34 9.86 6.63 -8.04
C ARG A 34 10.34 7.04 -9.44
N HIS A 35 9.63 6.63 -10.47
CA HIS A 35 10.03 6.84 -11.86
C HIS A 35 9.01 7.70 -12.57
N ARG A 36 9.49 8.79 -13.17
CA ARG A 36 8.67 9.82 -13.83
C ARG A 36 7.77 9.25 -14.91
N GLU A 37 8.35 8.56 -15.89
CA GLU A 37 7.62 8.06 -17.06
C GLU A 37 6.44 7.14 -16.66
N PRO A 38 6.62 6.08 -15.83
CA PRO A 38 5.50 5.22 -15.43
C PRO A 38 4.41 5.93 -14.63
N VAL A 39 4.76 6.87 -13.74
CA VAL A 39 3.74 7.55 -12.92
C VAL A 39 2.96 8.58 -13.73
N GLU A 40 3.60 9.32 -14.64
CA GLU A 40 2.94 10.28 -15.53
C GLU A 40 2.05 9.55 -16.56
N ALA A 41 2.54 8.45 -17.15
CA ALA A 41 1.75 7.63 -18.05
C ALA A 41 0.50 7.04 -17.37
N ALA A 42 0.64 6.57 -16.12
CA ALA A 42 -0.49 6.07 -15.35
C ALA A 42 -1.53 7.16 -15.06
N ALA A 43 -1.10 8.35 -14.64
CA ALA A 43 -2.02 9.46 -14.41
C ALA A 43 -2.76 9.88 -15.69
N ALA A 44 -2.05 9.98 -16.81
CA ALA A 44 -2.66 10.28 -18.11
C ALA A 44 -3.71 9.24 -18.53
N ALA A 45 -3.41 7.96 -18.33
CA ALA A 45 -4.34 6.86 -18.64
C ALA A 45 -5.59 6.85 -17.73
N LEU A 46 -5.46 7.28 -16.48
CA LEU A 46 -6.56 7.36 -15.52
C LEU A 46 -7.46 8.59 -15.69
N GLY A 47 -6.99 9.58 -16.44
CA GLY A 47 -7.80 10.75 -16.80
C GLY A 47 -7.52 12.01 -15.98
N PRO A 48 -8.25 13.10 -16.25
CA PRO A 48 -7.91 14.45 -15.77
C PRO A 48 -8.07 14.67 -14.28
N SER A 49 -8.75 13.79 -13.56
CA SER A 49 -8.88 13.86 -12.10
C SER A 49 -7.66 13.27 -11.37
N VAL A 50 -6.70 12.68 -12.10
CA VAL A 50 -5.51 12.04 -11.53
C VAL A 50 -4.26 12.85 -11.86
N MET A 51 -3.53 13.23 -10.82
CA MET A 51 -2.23 13.90 -10.92
C MET A 51 -1.11 12.93 -10.55
N ALA A 52 0.08 13.17 -11.08
CA ALA A 52 1.28 12.41 -10.78
C ALA A 52 2.31 13.25 -10.03
N ALA A 53 3.01 12.65 -9.09
CA ALA A 53 4.21 13.21 -8.50
C ALA A 53 5.31 12.15 -8.41
N VAL A 54 6.54 12.54 -8.73
CA VAL A 54 7.71 11.67 -8.56
C VAL A 54 8.15 11.75 -7.11
N CYS A 55 8.19 10.61 -6.43
CA CYS A 55 8.65 10.54 -5.04
C CYS A 55 9.00 9.08 -4.69
N ASP A 56 10.21 8.86 -4.19
CA ASP A 56 10.51 7.69 -3.40
C ASP A 56 10.00 7.91 -1.98
N ALA A 57 8.93 7.23 -1.62
CA ALA A 57 8.30 7.37 -0.31
C ALA A 57 9.21 6.91 0.86
N SER A 58 10.32 6.24 0.58
CA SER A 58 11.32 5.84 1.59
C SER A 58 12.47 6.83 1.74
N ASP A 59 12.54 7.86 0.89
CA ASP A 59 13.55 8.94 0.98
C ASP A 59 12.95 10.17 1.68
N PRO A 60 13.43 10.55 2.89
CA PRO A 60 12.91 11.70 3.62
C PRO A 60 13.01 13.01 2.84
N ALA A 61 14.08 13.22 2.06
CA ALA A 61 14.26 14.45 1.31
C ALA A 61 13.27 14.58 0.14
N GLU A 62 12.96 13.45 -0.54
CA GLU A 62 11.94 13.43 -1.59
C GLU A 62 10.54 13.62 -1.01
N VAL A 63 10.25 13.04 0.17
CA VAL A 63 8.97 13.24 0.87
C VAL A 63 8.81 14.68 1.36
N GLU A 64 9.87 15.29 1.88
CA GLU A 64 9.87 16.73 2.22
C GLU A 64 9.62 17.62 1.00
N ALA A 65 10.29 17.35 -0.11
CA ALA A 65 10.08 18.08 -1.35
C ALA A 65 8.64 17.92 -1.89
N LEU A 66 8.04 16.73 -1.74
CA LEU A 66 6.66 16.46 -2.13
C LEU A 66 5.65 17.31 -1.35
N GLN A 67 5.95 17.71 -0.10
CA GLN A 67 5.01 18.48 0.74
C GLN A 67 4.53 19.77 0.08
N ALA A 68 5.36 20.41 -0.75
CA ALA A 68 4.98 21.62 -1.48
C ALA A 68 3.89 21.36 -2.54
N ALA A 69 3.80 20.14 -3.06
CA ALA A 69 2.85 19.72 -4.06
C ALA A 69 1.62 19.01 -3.48
N LEU A 70 1.61 18.72 -2.18
CA LEU A 70 0.47 18.07 -1.53
C LEU A 70 -0.75 18.99 -1.52
N PRO A 71 -1.96 18.46 -1.75
CA PRO A 71 -3.21 19.20 -1.58
C PRO A 71 -3.36 19.78 -0.17
N ALA A 72 -4.04 20.92 -0.05
CA ALA A 72 -4.26 21.57 1.25
C ALA A 72 -5.10 20.70 2.21
N THR A 73 -5.97 19.85 1.66
CA THR A 73 -6.81 18.92 2.43
C THR A 73 -6.78 17.55 1.77
N VAL A 74 -6.65 16.51 2.57
CA VAL A 74 -6.60 15.09 2.14
C VAL A 74 -7.65 14.31 2.92
N ASP A 75 -8.51 13.61 2.19
CA ASP A 75 -9.55 12.77 2.77
C ASP A 75 -9.08 11.31 2.95
N VAL A 76 -8.23 10.85 2.03
CA VAL A 76 -7.76 9.46 2.03
C VAL A 76 -6.28 9.40 1.69
N LEU A 77 -5.50 8.75 2.55
CA LEU A 77 -4.13 8.35 2.24
C LEU A 77 -4.07 6.83 2.09
N VAL A 78 -3.57 6.35 0.95
CA VAL A 78 -3.30 4.93 0.72
C VAL A 78 -1.80 4.69 0.61
N ASN A 79 -1.22 4.13 1.66
CA ASN A 79 0.18 3.68 1.70
C ASN A 79 0.28 2.32 1.00
N ASN A 80 0.52 2.37 -0.32
CA ASN A 80 0.64 1.17 -1.14
C ASN A 80 2.08 0.94 -1.66
N ALA A 81 2.93 1.98 -1.70
CA ALA A 81 4.32 1.81 -2.09
C ALA A 81 5.01 0.71 -1.29
N GLY A 82 5.77 -0.15 -1.96
CA GLY A 82 6.46 -1.28 -1.35
C GLY A 82 6.57 -2.48 -2.28
N GLY A 83 7.03 -3.59 -1.71
CA GLY A 83 7.22 -4.87 -2.40
C GLY A 83 8.38 -5.66 -1.80
N ASN A 84 8.50 -6.93 -2.15
CA ASN A 84 9.60 -7.75 -1.66
C ASN A 84 10.89 -7.45 -2.45
N THR A 85 11.82 -6.72 -1.83
CA THR A 85 13.08 -6.30 -2.44
C THR A 85 14.11 -7.44 -2.52
N ASP A 86 13.86 -8.58 -1.86
CA ASP A 86 14.75 -9.76 -1.96
C ASP A 86 14.69 -10.38 -3.38
N PHE A 87 13.59 -10.15 -4.12
CA PHE A 87 13.52 -10.58 -5.52
C PHE A 87 14.45 -9.79 -6.47
N ASP A 88 14.91 -8.63 -6.06
CA ASP A 88 15.77 -7.77 -6.87
C ASP A 88 17.27 -8.00 -6.58
N ARG A 89 17.62 -8.90 -5.64
CA ARG A 89 18.97 -9.09 -5.12
C ARG A 89 19.39 -10.56 -5.10
N PRO A 90 20.70 -10.85 -5.18
CA PRO A 90 21.22 -12.17 -4.87
C PRO A 90 21.11 -12.44 -3.36
N GLU A 91 21.25 -13.71 -2.98
CA GLU A 91 21.33 -14.13 -1.60
C GLU A 91 22.54 -13.48 -0.89
N ALA A 92 22.34 -13.02 0.35
CA ALA A 92 23.39 -12.35 1.12
C ALA A 92 24.52 -13.33 1.48
N ARG A 93 25.79 -12.93 1.24
CA ARG A 93 26.98 -13.75 1.45
C ARG A 93 27.64 -13.51 2.81
N ASP A 94 27.31 -12.38 3.44
CA ASP A 94 27.84 -11.97 4.74
C ASP A 94 26.84 -11.17 5.57
N LEU A 95 27.18 -10.85 6.83
CA LEU A 95 26.31 -10.09 7.73
C LEU A 95 26.07 -8.66 7.26
N LYS A 96 27.00 -8.05 6.53
CA LYS A 96 26.85 -6.70 6.00
C LYS A 96 25.82 -6.66 4.87
N GLU A 97 25.89 -7.60 3.94
CA GLU A 97 24.91 -7.76 2.85
C GLU A 97 23.53 -8.13 3.41
N LEU A 98 23.48 -9.03 4.42
CA LEU A 98 22.25 -9.39 5.10
C LEU A 98 21.60 -8.16 5.77
N ALA A 99 22.36 -7.38 6.53
CA ALA A 99 21.86 -6.17 7.17
C ALA A 99 21.36 -5.13 6.15
N ALA A 100 22.05 -4.98 5.02
CA ALA A 100 21.65 -4.07 3.95
C ALA A 100 20.33 -4.53 3.29
N SER A 101 20.15 -5.83 3.03
CA SER A 101 18.91 -6.39 2.48
C SER A 101 17.72 -6.16 3.42
N TRP A 102 17.91 -6.37 4.73
CA TRP A 102 16.87 -6.11 5.72
C TRP A 102 16.47 -4.63 5.77
N ARG A 103 17.44 -3.71 5.79
CA ARG A 103 17.16 -2.27 5.78
C ARG A 103 16.31 -1.85 4.60
N VAL A 104 16.66 -2.30 3.40
CA VAL A 104 15.90 -1.93 2.19
C VAL A 104 14.46 -2.45 2.22
N ASN A 105 14.21 -3.64 2.78
CA ASN A 105 12.83 -4.11 2.97
C ASN A 105 12.08 -3.29 4.03
N LEU A 106 12.73 -2.92 5.13
CA LEU A 106 12.12 -2.06 6.16
C LEU A 106 11.84 -0.66 5.61
N ASP A 107 12.78 -0.07 4.88
CA ASP A 107 12.62 1.24 4.26
C ASP A 107 11.45 1.26 3.27
N ALA A 108 11.42 0.30 2.35
CA ALA A 108 10.42 0.25 1.30
C ALA A 108 9.00 -0.09 1.78
N ASN A 109 8.84 -0.83 2.89
CA ASN A 109 7.55 -1.40 3.28
C ASN A 109 7.00 -0.91 4.62
N LEU A 110 7.82 -0.27 5.45
CA LEU A 110 7.43 0.30 6.73
C LEU A 110 7.74 1.80 6.78
N LEU A 111 9.02 2.18 6.64
CA LEU A 111 9.42 3.58 6.76
C LEU A 111 8.74 4.46 5.72
N SER A 112 8.57 3.99 4.48
CA SER A 112 7.82 4.69 3.44
C SER A 112 6.40 5.07 3.86
N ALA A 113 5.68 4.18 4.53
CA ALA A 113 4.34 4.45 5.04
C ALA A 113 4.36 5.45 6.21
N VAL A 114 5.33 5.32 7.11
CA VAL A 114 5.52 6.25 8.24
C VAL A 114 5.81 7.67 7.73
N LEU A 115 6.76 7.84 6.83
CA LEU A 115 7.15 9.14 6.28
C LEU A 115 6.00 9.80 5.52
N MET A 116 5.35 9.07 4.63
CA MET A 116 4.22 9.60 3.87
C MET A 116 3.04 9.97 4.78
N THR A 117 2.76 9.17 5.80
CA THR A 117 1.71 9.51 6.77
C THR A 117 2.07 10.76 7.55
N ALA A 118 3.30 10.89 8.05
CA ALA A 118 3.75 12.09 8.77
C ALA A 118 3.69 13.35 7.89
N ALA A 119 4.05 13.25 6.61
CA ALA A 119 3.99 14.37 5.67
C ALA A 119 2.55 14.82 5.36
N VAL A 120 1.60 13.88 5.33
CA VAL A 120 0.19 14.13 4.99
C VAL A 120 -0.65 14.46 6.21
N ASP A 121 -0.27 14.00 7.40
CA ASP A 121 -1.06 14.10 8.64
C ASP A 121 -1.59 15.52 8.93
N PRO A 122 -0.80 16.62 8.79
CA PRO A 122 -1.34 17.96 9.05
C PRO A 122 -2.46 18.40 8.09
N ARG A 123 -2.67 17.66 7.01
CA ARG A 123 -3.66 17.93 5.95
C ARG A 123 -4.85 16.97 5.99
N LEU A 124 -4.82 15.96 6.86
CA LEU A 124 -5.91 15.00 6.97
C LEU A 124 -7.18 15.68 7.49
N ALA A 125 -8.25 15.60 6.70
CA ALA A 125 -9.57 16.13 7.05
C ALA A 125 -10.25 15.25 8.10
N SER A 126 -11.00 15.83 9.04
CA SER A 126 -11.90 15.07 9.88
C SER A 126 -12.84 14.22 9.02
N GLY A 127 -13.08 12.98 9.41
CA GLY A 127 -13.77 12.01 8.58
C GLY A 127 -12.87 11.32 7.55
N GLY A 128 -11.58 11.59 7.52
CA GLY A 128 -10.64 10.94 6.61
C GLY A 128 -10.15 9.57 7.09
N THR A 129 -9.30 8.94 6.28
CA THR A 129 -8.74 7.61 6.59
C THR A 129 -7.33 7.43 6.04
N VAL A 130 -6.52 6.67 6.78
CA VAL A 130 -5.24 6.12 6.33
C VAL A 130 -5.41 4.62 6.12
N ILE A 131 -5.07 4.13 4.93
CA ILE A 131 -5.15 2.71 4.58
C ILE A 131 -3.78 2.26 4.11
N SER A 132 -3.21 1.25 4.76
CA SER A 132 -1.90 0.71 4.39
C SER A 132 -2.04 -0.67 3.76
N ILE A 133 -1.28 -0.92 2.68
CA ILE A 133 -1.25 -2.24 2.04
C ILE A 133 -0.19 -3.10 2.74
N GLY A 134 -0.68 -4.01 3.57
CA GLY A 134 0.08 -5.05 4.26
C GLY A 134 0.34 -6.28 3.40
N SER A 135 0.37 -7.44 4.03
CA SER A 135 0.48 -8.75 3.37
C SER A 135 0.25 -9.86 4.38
N ILE A 136 -0.27 -11.02 3.97
CA ILE A 136 -0.25 -12.24 4.78
C ILE A 136 1.17 -12.75 5.07
N ALA A 137 2.19 -12.22 4.40
CA ALA A 137 3.59 -12.49 4.70
C ALA A 137 3.99 -12.04 6.12
N ALA A 138 3.28 -11.06 6.69
CA ALA A 138 3.45 -10.62 8.07
C ALA A 138 3.29 -11.77 9.07
N ASP A 139 2.31 -12.63 8.84
CA ASP A 139 1.96 -13.75 9.74
C ASP A 139 2.66 -15.06 9.33
N LYS A 140 3.13 -15.16 8.08
CA LYS A 140 3.76 -16.37 7.54
C LYS A 140 5.29 -16.42 7.70
N GLY A 141 5.92 -15.42 8.30
CA GLY A 141 7.36 -15.43 8.54
C GLY A 141 8.21 -15.33 7.26
N ALA A 142 7.86 -14.45 6.33
CA ALA A 142 8.54 -14.28 5.04
C ALA A 142 9.77 -13.35 5.13
N GLY A 143 10.74 -13.66 5.99
CA GLY A 143 12.02 -12.95 6.09
C GLY A 143 11.86 -11.44 6.39
N ALA A 144 12.75 -10.63 5.83
CA ALA A 144 12.76 -9.18 6.03
C ALA A 144 11.49 -8.49 5.53
N TYR A 145 10.93 -8.96 4.41
CA TYR A 145 9.66 -8.46 3.89
C TYR A 145 8.51 -8.73 4.85
N GLY A 146 8.39 -9.98 5.36
CA GLY A 146 7.38 -10.34 6.35
C GLY A 146 7.49 -9.53 7.63
N ALA A 147 8.72 -9.36 8.13
CA ALA A 147 9.01 -8.55 9.32
C ALA A 147 8.60 -7.08 9.12
N ALA A 148 8.88 -6.48 7.95
CA ALA A 148 8.47 -5.12 7.62
C ALA A 148 6.94 -4.98 7.58
N LYS A 149 6.23 -5.95 7.00
CA LYS A 149 4.76 -5.95 6.94
C LYS A 149 4.11 -6.23 8.30
N ALA A 150 4.75 -7.01 9.18
CA ALA A 150 4.33 -7.17 10.57
C ALA A 150 4.53 -5.87 11.37
N GLY A 151 5.68 -5.20 11.18
CA GLY A 151 5.94 -3.88 11.75
C GLY A 151 4.90 -2.84 11.31
N LEU A 152 4.51 -2.85 10.03
CA LEU A 152 3.45 -1.98 9.49
C LEU A 152 2.11 -2.22 10.21
N ALA A 153 1.72 -3.47 10.43
CA ALA A 153 0.50 -3.84 11.14
C ALA A 153 0.53 -3.38 12.61
N SER A 154 1.66 -3.57 13.29
CA SER A 154 1.85 -3.12 14.67
C SER A 154 1.82 -1.60 14.78
N TRP A 155 2.52 -0.88 13.88
CA TRP A 155 2.51 0.59 13.83
C TRP A 155 1.11 1.15 13.59
N ASN A 156 0.32 0.54 12.70
CA ASN A 156 -1.04 0.95 12.41
C ASN A 156 -1.95 0.94 13.64
N ALA A 157 -1.75 0.02 14.58
CA ALA A 157 -2.54 -0.03 15.81
C ALA A 157 -2.31 1.24 16.66
N GLY A 158 -1.04 1.67 16.79
CA GLY A 158 -0.71 2.94 17.45
C GLY A 158 -1.26 4.16 16.68
N LEU A 159 -1.10 4.16 15.36
CA LEU A 159 -1.61 5.22 14.50
C LEU A 159 -3.13 5.38 14.62
N ALA A 160 -3.88 4.30 14.68
CA ALA A 160 -5.33 4.34 14.86
C ALA A 160 -5.74 5.01 16.18
N ALA A 161 -5.00 4.74 17.26
CA ALA A 161 -5.24 5.38 18.55
C ALA A 161 -4.90 6.87 18.53
N GLU A 162 -3.83 7.27 17.83
CA GLU A 162 -3.41 8.66 17.67
C GLU A 162 -4.40 9.48 16.83
N LEU A 163 -4.88 8.91 15.73
CA LEU A 163 -5.78 9.57 14.80
C LEU A 163 -7.23 9.60 15.24
N GLY A 164 -7.66 8.64 16.06
CA GLY A 164 -9.06 8.49 16.51
C GLY A 164 -9.69 9.74 17.11
N PRO A 165 -9.01 10.49 18.02
CA PRO A 165 -9.56 11.74 18.60
C PRO A 165 -9.86 12.84 17.57
N ARG A 166 -9.30 12.73 16.36
CA ARG A 166 -9.51 13.66 15.23
C ARG A 166 -10.60 13.16 14.27
N ASP A 167 -11.35 12.13 14.63
CA ASP A 167 -12.35 11.47 13.78
C ASP A 167 -11.74 10.84 12.51
N LEU A 168 -10.52 10.30 12.61
CA LEU A 168 -9.82 9.62 11.53
C LEU A 168 -9.74 8.11 11.81
N THR A 169 -9.67 7.31 10.75
CA THR A 169 -9.45 5.86 10.86
C THR A 169 -8.11 5.47 10.25
N ALA A 170 -7.50 4.40 10.78
CA ALA A 170 -6.28 3.80 10.20
C ALA A 170 -6.43 2.28 10.16
N ASN A 171 -6.29 1.67 8.98
CA ASN A 171 -6.43 0.23 8.79
C ASN A 171 -5.37 -0.32 7.84
N VAL A 172 -5.09 -1.61 7.97
CA VAL A 172 -4.22 -2.37 7.07
C VAL A 172 -5.06 -3.37 6.28
N ILE A 173 -4.83 -3.47 4.99
CA ILE A 173 -5.34 -4.57 4.17
C ILE A 173 -4.19 -5.55 3.98
N ALA A 174 -4.42 -6.84 4.22
CA ALA A 174 -3.44 -7.91 4.07
C ALA A 174 -3.78 -8.82 2.86
N PRO A 175 -3.25 -8.49 1.65
CA PRO A 175 -3.44 -9.31 0.48
C PRO A 175 -2.75 -10.67 0.60
N GLY A 176 -3.32 -11.67 -0.09
CA GLY A 176 -2.65 -12.92 -0.43
C GLY A 176 -1.90 -12.83 -1.76
N TYR A 177 -1.98 -13.89 -2.56
CA TYR A 177 -1.48 -13.87 -3.93
C TYR A 177 -2.43 -13.06 -4.82
N ILE A 178 -1.91 -11.97 -5.38
CA ILE A 178 -2.62 -11.10 -6.32
C ILE A 178 -1.95 -11.23 -7.69
N GLU A 179 -2.70 -11.74 -8.66
CA GLU A 179 -2.25 -11.84 -10.05
C GLU A 179 -2.19 -10.48 -10.75
N ARG A 180 -1.66 -10.42 -11.96
CA ARG A 180 -1.52 -9.19 -12.75
C ARG A 180 -0.76 -8.09 -12.03
N THR A 181 0.20 -8.49 -11.16
CA THR A 181 1.13 -7.58 -10.50
C THR A 181 2.56 -7.99 -10.80
N GLU A 182 3.49 -7.04 -10.69
CA GLU A 182 4.92 -7.31 -10.85
C GLU A 182 5.60 -7.74 -9.54
N PHE A 183 4.84 -8.18 -8.54
CA PHE A 183 5.37 -8.51 -7.21
C PHE A 183 6.52 -9.53 -7.27
N PHE A 184 6.37 -10.57 -8.10
CA PHE A 184 7.35 -11.65 -8.19
C PHE A 184 8.49 -11.38 -9.19
N ARG A 185 8.55 -10.22 -9.87
CA ARG A 185 9.62 -9.86 -10.82
C ARG A 185 9.90 -10.94 -11.87
N GLY A 186 8.88 -11.60 -12.39
CA GLY A 186 9.02 -12.70 -13.34
C GLY A 186 9.58 -14.02 -12.76
N ARG A 187 9.78 -14.11 -11.44
CA ARG A 187 10.32 -15.31 -10.78
C ARG A 187 9.23 -16.29 -10.30
N LEU A 188 7.97 -16.06 -10.63
CA LEU A 188 6.88 -16.94 -10.28
C LEU A 188 6.79 -18.11 -11.26
N THR A 189 7.21 -19.30 -10.82
CA THR A 189 7.04 -20.53 -11.60
C THR A 189 5.58 -20.96 -11.61
N ASP A 190 5.15 -21.70 -12.65
CA ASP A 190 3.77 -22.23 -12.74
C ASP A 190 3.43 -23.09 -11.52
N ARG A 191 4.33 -23.99 -11.12
CA ARG A 191 4.13 -24.81 -9.91
C ARG A 191 3.91 -23.94 -8.64
N ARG A 192 4.68 -22.87 -8.49
CA ARG A 192 4.51 -21.96 -7.33
C ARG A 192 3.20 -21.21 -7.41
N ARG A 193 2.82 -20.73 -8.60
CA ARG A 193 1.52 -20.09 -8.85
C ARG A 193 0.37 -21.03 -8.47
N ASP A 194 0.39 -22.25 -8.96
CA ASP A 194 -0.65 -23.24 -8.70
C ASP A 194 -0.76 -23.56 -7.20
N ASN A 195 0.36 -23.69 -6.50
CA ASN A 195 0.38 -23.87 -5.05
C ASN A 195 -0.24 -22.67 -4.31
N LEU A 196 0.03 -21.44 -4.76
CA LEU A 196 -0.56 -20.23 -4.16
C LEU A 196 -2.08 -20.17 -4.38
N ILE A 197 -2.56 -20.58 -5.55
CA ILE A 197 -3.99 -20.66 -5.86
C ILE A 197 -4.67 -21.78 -5.04
N THR A 198 -4.08 -22.97 -5.01
CA THR A 198 -4.60 -24.11 -4.24
C THR A 198 -4.68 -23.81 -2.73
N ALA A 199 -3.81 -22.93 -2.22
CA ALA A 199 -3.86 -22.51 -0.82
C ALA A 199 -5.05 -21.58 -0.52
N THR A 200 -5.74 -21.03 -1.51
CA THR A 200 -6.94 -20.22 -1.30
C THR A 200 -8.17 -21.10 -1.09
N ALA A 201 -9.05 -20.73 -0.16
CA ALA A 201 -10.30 -21.46 0.06
C ALA A 201 -11.30 -21.25 -1.08
N ASN A 202 -11.23 -20.10 -1.78
CA ASN A 202 -12.12 -19.80 -2.91
C ASN A 202 -11.59 -20.29 -4.27
N GLY A 203 -10.41 -20.96 -4.32
CA GLY A 203 -9.86 -21.62 -5.49
C GLY A 203 -9.38 -20.70 -6.62
N ARG A 204 -9.18 -19.39 -6.36
CA ARG A 204 -8.71 -18.43 -7.36
C ARG A 204 -7.63 -17.48 -6.81
N PRO A 205 -6.79 -16.91 -7.68
CA PRO A 205 -5.95 -15.79 -7.27
C PRO A 205 -6.82 -14.58 -6.94
N GLY A 206 -6.31 -13.68 -6.10
CA GLY A 206 -6.86 -12.34 -5.98
C GLY A 206 -6.47 -11.48 -7.18
N THR A 207 -7.21 -10.40 -7.39
CA THR A 207 -6.91 -9.38 -8.42
C THR A 207 -6.67 -8.02 -7.76
N PRO A 208 -6.01 -7.07 -8.44
CA PRO A 208 -5.89 -5.70 -7.94
C PRO A 208 -7.25 -5.07 -7.59
N GLU A 209 -8.31 -5.41 -8.31
CA GLU A 209 -9.67 -4.94 -8.10
C GLU A 209 -10.29 -5.48 -6.81
N ASP A 210 -9.98 -6.73 -6.41
CA ASP A 210 -10.40 -7.27 -5.11
C ASP A 210 -9.86 -6.42 -3.95
N ILE A 211 -8.62 -5.94 -4.07
CA ILE A 211 -8.02 -5.05 -3.07
C ILE A 211 -8.60 -3.65 -3.16
N ALA A 212 -8.73 -3.09 -4.37
CA ALA A 212 -9.29 -1.76 -4.59
C ALA A 212 -10.71 -1.64 -4.03
N GLY A 213 -11.55 -2.64 -4.22
CA GLY A 213 -12.91 -2.68 -3.66
C GLY A 213 -12.91 -2.56 -2.13
N THR A 214 -11.99 -3.25 -1.45
CA THR A 214 -11.85 -3.16 0.00
C THR A 214 -11.32 -1.77 0.44
N VAL A 215 -10.36 -1.19 -0.29
CA VAL A 215 -9.87 0.17 -0.03
C VAL A 215 -11.01 1.19 -0.16
N LEU A 216 -11.80 1.12 -1.22
CA LEU A 216 -12.94 2.01 -1.45
C LEU A 216 -14.00 1.89 -0.34
N PHE A 217 -14.28 0.66 0.11
CA PHE A 217 -15.18 0.41 1.24
C PHE A 217 -14.63 1.05 2.52
N LEU A 218 -13.36 0.82 2.88
CA LEU A 218 -12.75 1.40 4.08
C LEU A 218 -12.69 2.94 4.03
N ALA A 219 -12.63 3.52 2.85
CA ALA A 219 -12.69 4.96 2.63
C ALA A 219 -14.13 5.52 2.58
N SER A 220 -15.14 4.69 2.77
CA SER A 220 -16.55 5.10 2.72
C SER A 220 -17.11 5.43 4.11
N PRO A 221 -18.22 6.17 4.18
CA PRO A 221 -18.94 6.41 5.44
C PRO A 221 -19.38 5.13 6.16
N ALA A 222 -19.60 4.02 5.43
CA ALA A 222 -20.02 2.73 6.00
C ALA A 222 -18.93 2.07 6.86
N ALA A 223 -17.66 2.46 6.71
CA ALA A 223 -16.53 1.89 7.43
C ALA A 223 -16.04 2.76 8.62
N ARG A 224 -16.75 3.83 8.98
CA ARG A 224 -16.30 4.81 10.00
C ARG A 224 -16.03 4.22 11.39
N HIS A 225 -16.57 3.06 11.70
CA HIS A 225 -16.32 2.37 12.97
C HIS A 225 -15.29 1.25 12.85
N ILE A 226 -14.58 1.18 11.73
CA ILE A 226 -13.49 0.23 11.49
C ILE A 226 -12.16 1.00 11.56
N THR A 227 -11.40 0.79 12.63
CA THR A 227 -10.07 1.38 12.81
C THR A 227 -9.16 0.44 13.60
N GLY A 228 -7.85 0.53 13.39
CA GLY A 228 -6.84 -0.31 14.05
C GLY A 228 -6.80 -1.74 13.54
N GLN A 229 -7.53 -2.07 12.46
CA GLN A 229 -7.69 -3.46 12.01
C GLN A 229 -6.70 -3.84 10.93
N VAL A 230 -6.38 -5.14 10.90
CA VAL A 230 -5.72 -5.82 9.77
C VAL A 230 -6.78 -6.69 9.07
N ILE A 231 -7.19 -6.27 7.88
CA ILE A 231 -8.26 -6.92 7.12
C ILE A 231 -7.64 -7.84 6.07
N ALA A 232 -7.81 -9.13 6.24
CA ALA A 232 -7.31 -10.15 5.33
C ALA A 232 -8.16 -10.19 4.04
N VAL A 233 -7.51 -9.93 2.88
CA VAL A 233 -8.11 -10.05 1.54
C VAL A 233 -7.26 -11.01 0.73
N ASN A 234 -7.42 -12.30 1.01
CA ASN A 234 -6.50 -13.33 0.54
C ASN A 234 -7.19 -14.62 0.06
N GLY A 235 -8.51 -14.58 -0.15
CA GLY A 235 -9.27 -15.76 -0.60
C GLY A 235 -9.30 -16.92 0.39
N GLY A 236 -9.00 -16.68 1.68
CA GLY A 236 -8.90 -17.71 2.71
C GLY A 236 -7.56 -18.46 2.74
N ALA A 237 -6.53 -17.97 2.01
CA ALA A 237 -5.18 -18.57 2.04
C ALA A 237 -4.48 -18.44 3.41
N TRP A 238 -4.95 -17.53 4.24
CA TRP A 238 -4.57 -17.36 5.63
C TRP A 238 -5.75 -16.80 6.41
N THR A 239 -6.23 -17.55 7.39
CA THR A 239 -7.32 -17.12 8.26
C THR A 239 -6.76 -16.53 9.54
N THR A 240 -7.26 -15.36 9.94
CA THR A 240 -7.01 -14.73 11.24
C THR A 240 -8.21 -14.95 12.14
N ARG A 241 -7.97 -15.07 13.44
CA ARG A 241 -9.02 -15.20 14.46
C ARG A 241 -9.30 -13.85 15.08
#